data_8efe143a3cda50107add67046feea189
#
_entry.id   8efe143a3cda50107add67046feea189
#
_cell.length_a   1.000
_cell.length_b   1.000
_cell.length_c   1.000
_cell.angle_alpha   90.00
_cell.angle_beta   90.00
_cell.angle_gamma   90.00
#
_symmetry.space_group_name_H-M   'P 1'
#
loop_
_entity.id
_entity.type
_entity.pdbx_description
1 polymer ?
#
loop_
_entity_poly.entity_id
_entity_poly.type
_entity_poly.pdbx_seq_one_letter_code
_entity_poly.pdbx_strand_id
1 'polypeptide(L)'
;MGEAEIDVGGLDEVRRCLDAAAGLLPVDALPHLREAADRLTDLLDETMAAAVLSGAASLRAAGARAGLTENAVGPRLARTRRLGAYADERGRVTAAALQRARYDQESGTPRPEPKTTAMRFKPRRPT
;
A
#
# COMPACT_ATOMS: atom_id res chain seq x y z
N MET A 1 -6.19 15.01 -15.50
CA MET A 1 -5.33 14.92 -14.84
C MET A 1 -4.44 13.88 -15.08
N GLY A 2 -3.44 13.84 -15.19
CA GLY A 2 -2.54 12.82 -15.51
C GLY A 2 -2.38 11.83 -14.45
N GLU A 3 -1.54 10.86 -14.64
CA GLU A 3 -1.27 9.90 -13.66
C GLU A 3 -0.48 10.49 -12.57
N ALA A 4 -0.70 10.01 -11.39
CA ALA A 4 0.05 10.42 -10.25
C ALA A 4 1.46 9.91 -10.37
N GLU A 5 2.39 10.72 -9.99
CA GLU A 5 3.78 10.30 -9.99
C GLU A 5 4.13 9.64 -8.69
N ILE A 6 5.22 8.90 -8.67
CA ILE A 6 5.66 8.25 -7.47
C ILE A 6 5.95 9.29 -6.40
N ASP A 7 5.75 8.92 -5.16
CA ASP A 7 5.96 9.78 -4.01
C ASP A 7 7.44 10.07 -3.82
N VAL A 8 7.86 11.26 -4.20
CA VAL A 8 9.27 11.65 -4.11
C VAL A 8 9.71 11.71 -2.65
N GLY A 9 8.83 12.15 -1.76
CA GLY A 9 9.17 12.18 -0.34
C GLY A 9 9.46 10.80 0.19
N GLY A 10 8.69 9.81 -0.25
CA GLY A 10 8.94 8.43 0.14
C GLY A 10 10.27 7.92 -0.38
N LEU A 11 10.60 8.28 -1.62
CA LEU A 11 11.90 7.89 -2.16
C LEU A 11 13.03 8.53 -1.39
N ASP A 12 12.88 9.79 -1.02
CA ASP A 12 13.93 10.48 -0.27
C ASP A 12 14.14 9.85 1.09
N GLU A 13 13.07 9.38 1.72
CA GLU A 13 13.22 8.74 3.02
C GLU A 13 13.98 7.44 2.90
N VAL A 14 13.74 6.66 1.85
CA VAL A 14 14.49 5.44 1.63
C VAL A 14 15.96 5.77 1.42
N ARG A 15 16.24 6.80 0.61
CA ARG A 15 17.61 7.20 0.37
C ARG A 15 18.31 7.60 1.65
N ARG A 16 17.62 8.31 2.54
CA ARG A 16 18.22 8.71 3.81
C ARG A 16 18.58 7.51 4.66
N CYS A 17 17.74 6.48 4.67
CA CYS A 17 18.05 5.28 5.42
C CYS A 17 19.28 4.57 4.84
N LEU A 18 19.38 4.53 3.51
CA LEU A 18 20.51 3.91 2.88
C LEU A 18 21.79 4.70 3.15
N ASP A 19 21.69 6.02 3.11
CA ASP A 19 22.85 6.87 3.40
C ASP A 19 23.30 6.69 4.84
N ALA A 20 22.36 6.52 5.76
CA ALA A 20 22.71 6.30 7.15
C ALA A 20 23.44 4.98 7.34
N ALA A 21 23.15 3.99 6.50
CA ALA A 21 23.83 2.69 6.59
C ALA A 21 25.22 2.74 6.00
N ALA A 22 25.47 3.65 5.06
CA ALA A 22 26.72 3.69 4.35
C ALA A 22 27.86 4.05 5.30
N GLY A 23 28.92 3.31 5.22
CA GLY A 23 30.08 3.58 6.07
C GLY A 23 30.04 2.98 7.45
N LEU A 24 28.94 2.32 7.81
CA LEU A 24 28.85 1.68 9.11
C LEU A 24 29.32 0.25 9.02
N LEU A 25 29.68 -0.31 10.17
CA LEU A 25 29.96 -1.75 10.24
C LEU A 25 28.67 -2.51 9.99
N PRO A 26 28.76 -3.74 9.49
CA PRO A 26 27.55 -4.48 9.14
C PRO A 26 26.52 -4.56 10.25
N VAL A 27 26.91 -4.82 11.47
CA VAL A 27 25.94 -4.96 12.55
C VAL A 27 25.23 -3.63 12.82
N ASP A 28 25.93 -2.53 12.65
CA ASP A 28 25.35 -1.21 12.89
C ASP A 28 24.49 -0.76 11.70
N ALA A 29 24.79 -1.26 10.52
CA ALA A 29 24.03 -0.92 9.34
C ALA A 29 22.69 -1.65 9.28
N LEU A 30 22.55 -2.78 9.97
CA LEU A 30 21.35 -3.60 9.86
C LEU A 30 20.05 -2.87 10.19
N PRO A 31 19.97 -2.09 11.28
CA PRO A 31 18.72 -1.39 11.55
C PRO A 31 18.34 -0.39 10.47
N HIS A 32 19.34 0.26 9.89
CA HIS A 32 19.08 1.24 8.84
C HIS A 32 18.62 0.54 7.56
N LEU A 33 19.20 -0.62 7.26
CA LEU A 33 18.76 -1.37 6.10
C LEU A 33 17.36 -1.93 6.29
N ARG A 34 17.03 -2.34 7.52
CA ARG A 34 15.69 -2.82 7.80
C ARG A 34 14.67 -1.69 7.63
N GLU A 35 15.02 -0.52 8.13
CA GLU A 35 14.13 0.61 7.98
C GLU A 35 13.95 0.95 6.50
N ALA A 36 15.03 0.92 5.73
CA ALA A 36 14.94 1.19 4.30
C ALA A 36 14.04 0.16 3.61
N ALA A 37 14.17 -1.10 3.98
CA ALA A 37 13.36 -2.16 3.37
C ALA A 37 11.89 -1.97 3.69
N ASP A 38 11.56 -1.61 4.93
CA ASP A 38 10.17 -1.42 5.32
C ASP A 38 9.56 -0.22 4.59
N ARG A 39 10.31 0.88 4.51
CA ARG A 39 9.81 2.05 3.81
C ARG A 39 9.66 1.80 2.33
N LEU A 40 10.57 1.01 1.75
CA LEU A 40 10.48 0.69 0.34
C LEU A 40 9.27 -0.20 0.07
N THR A 41 8.96 -1.13 0.97
CA THR A 41 7.78 -1.96 0.82
C THR A 41 6.52 -1.10 0.83
N ASP A 42 6.42 -0.17 1.76
CA ASP A 42 5.26 0.71 1.82
C ASP A 42 5.15 1.56 0.55
N LEU A 43 6.27 2.06 0.07
CA LEU A 43 6.28 2.86 -1.14
C LEU A 43 5.85 2.04 -2.34
N LEU A 44 6.31 0.80 -2.42
CA LEU A 44 5.92 -0.09 -3.51
C LEU A 44 4.41 -0.33 -3.49
N ASP A 45 3.86 -0.59 -2.31
CA ASP A 45 2.44 -0.86 -2.21
C ASP A 45 1.60 0.36 -2.57
N GLU A 46 1.99 1.55 -2.08
CA GLU A 46 1.25 2.77 -2.43
C GLU A 46 1.37 3.11 -3.91
N THR A 47 2.53 2.83 -4.48
CA THR A 47 2.73 3.06 -5.92
C THR A 47 1.85 2.12 -6.74
N MET A 48 1.73 0.87 -6.30
CA MET A 48 0.84 -0.08 -6.94
C MET A 48 -0.60 0.43 -6.86
N ALA A 49 -1.00 0.91 -5.68
CA ALA A 49 -2.36 1.41 -5.50
C ALA A 49 -2.62 2.59 -6.44
N ALA A 50 -1.65 3.48 -6.56
CA ALA A 50 -1.82 4.62 -7.47
C ALA A 50 -1.96 4.16 -8.92
N ALA A 51 -1.18 3.17 -9.31
CA ALA A 51 -1.21 2.70 -10.70
C ALA A 51 -2.55 2.06 -11.06
N VAL A 52 -3.11 1.27 -10.14
CA VAL A 52 -4.39 0.63 -10.44
C VAL A 52 -5.55 1.62 -10.33
N LEU A 53 -5.46 2.59 -9.41
CA LEU A 53 -6.52 3.58 -9.29
C LEU A 53 -6.58 4.50 -10.49
N SER A 54 -5.44 4.84 -11.07
CA SER A 54 -5.43 5.71 -12.24
C SER A 54 -5.89 4.98 -13.50
N GLY A 55 -5.99 3.68 -13.45
CA GLY A 55 -6.34 2.91 -14.63
C GLY A 55 -5.15 2.56 -15.49
N ALA A 56 -3.95 2.94 -15.09
CA ALA A 56 -2.76 2.67 -15.87
C ALA A 56 -2.43 1.18 -15.89
N ALA A 57 -2.87 0.44 -14.89
CA ALA A 57 -2.61 -0.99 -14.83
C ALA A 57 -3.78 -1.71 -14.20
N SER A 58 -3.98 -2.96 -14.58
CA SER A 58 -4.93 -3.83 -13.89
C SER A 58 -4.25 -4.36 -12.63
N LEU A 59 -5.03 -4.99 -11.77
CA LEU A 59 -4.46 -5.62 -10.57
C LEU A 59 -3.39 -6.62 -10.96
N ARG A 60 -3.67 -7.44 -11.96
CA ARG A 60 -2.73 -8.46 -12.39
C ARG A 60 -1.45 -7.82 -12.94
N ALA A 61 -1.59 -6.81 -13.78
CA ALA A 61 -0.44 -6.19 -14.41
C ALA A 61 0.42 -5.46 -13.39
N ALA A 62 -0.21 -4.79 -12.43
CA ALA A 62 0.54 -4.07 -11.40
C ALA A 62 1.31 -5.07 -10.53
N GLY A 63 0.65 -6.18 -10.16
CA GLY A 63 1.30 -7.20 -9.37
C GLY A 63 2.48 -7.81 -10.10
N ALA A 64 2.32 -8.10 -11.38
CA ALA A 64 3.41 -8.67 -12.15
C ALA A 64 4.59 -7.72 -12.24
N ARG A 65 4.32 -6.43 -12.43
CA ARG A 65 5.40 -5.47 -12.50
C ARG A 65 6.10 -5.29 -11.16
N ALA A 66 5.37 -5.48 -10.07
CA ALA A 66 5.94 -5.38 -8.74
C ALA A 66 6.63 -6.69 -8.31
N GLY A 67 6.57 -7.70 -9.14
CA GLY A 67 7.20 -8.98 -8.80
C GLY A 67 6.40 -9.80 -7.81
N LEU A 68 5.10 -9.62 -7.75
CA LEU A 68 4.26 -10.32 -6.80
C LEU A 68 3.42 -11.38 -7.47
N THR A 69 3.07 -12.40 -6.71
CA THR A 69 2.11 -13.39 -7.20
C THR A 69 0.72 -12.77 -7.17
N GLU A 70 -0.17 -13.36 -7.94
CA GLU A 70 -1.52 -12.88 -8.00
C GLU A 70 -2.18 -12.83 -6.64
N ASN A 71 -1.93 -13.81 -5.80
CA ASN A 71 -2.56 -13.86 -4.49
C ASN A 71 -2.01 -12.83 -3.52
N ALA A 72 -0.84 -12.29 -3.78
CA ALA A 72 -0.24 -11.33 -2.87
C ALA A 72 -0.73 -9.91 -3.07
N VAL A 73 -1.30 -9.60 -4.23
CA VAL A 73 -1.65 -8.23 -4.57
C VAL A 73 -2.78 -7.69 -3.70
N GLY A 74 -3.85 -8.46 -3.58
CA GLY A 74 -5.02 -8.01 -2.83
C GLY A 74 -4.72 -7.64 -1.39
N PRO A 75 -4.04 -8.51 -0.65
CA PRO A 75 -3.70 -8.18 0.73
C PRO A 75 -2.76 -6.98 0.86
N ARG A 76 -1.83 -6.81 -0.08
CA ARG A 76 -0.92 -5.68 0.00
C ARG A 76 -1.63 -4.37 -0.29
N LEU A 77 -2.54 -4.36 -1.25
CA LEU A 77 -3.30 -3.16 -1.54
C LEU A 77 -4.23 -2.79 -0.38
N ALA A 78 -4.69 -3.78 0.36
CA ALA A 78 -5.56 -3.54 1.50
C ALA A 78 -4.86 -2.77 2.61
N ARG A 79 -3.52 -2.74 2.61
CA ARG A 79 -2.78 -2.02 3.63
C ARG A 79 -2.42 -0.60 3.19
N THR A 80 -2.78 -0.21 2.00
CA THR A 80 -2.44 1.12 1.50
C THR A 80 -3.45 2.14 1.98
N ARG A 81 -3.03 3.40 2.01
CA ARG A 81 -3.93 4.46 2.38
C ARG A 81 -5.01 4.66 1.34
N ARG A 82 -4.65 4.47 0.08
CA ARG A 82 -5.60 4.72 -0.99
C ARG A 82 -6.69 3.68 -1.10
N LEU A 83 -6.39 2.43 -0.81
CA LEU A 83 -7.34 1.36 -1.03
C LEU A 83 -7.74 0.58 0.21
N GLY A 84 -7.16 0.90 1.35
CA GLY A 84 -7.46 0.15 2.57
C GLY A 84 -8.93 0.15 2.95
N ALA A 85 -9.62 1.25 2.68
CA ALA A 85 -11.03 1.35 3.03
C ALA A 85 -11.92 0.45 2.16
N TYR A 86 -11.37 -0.06 1.07
CA TYR A 86 -12.13 -0.90 0.15
C TYR A 86 -11.80 -2.39 0.31
N ALA A 87 -11.02 -2.73 1.33
CA ALA A 87 -10.69 -4.13 1.59
C ALA A 87 -11.93 -4.89 2.04
N ASP A 88 -12.00 -6.16 1.65
CA ASP A 88 -13.12 -6.98 2.06
C ASP A 88 -12.86 -7.59 3.44
N GLU A 89 -13.74 -8.48 3.87
CA GLU A 89 -13.62 -9.07 5.18
C GLU A 89 -12.39 -9.91 5.34
N ARG A 90 -11.84 -10.38 4.24
CA ARG A 90 -10.63 -11.16 4.32
C ARG A 90 -9.38 -10.31 4.25
N GLY A 91 -9.52 -8.99 4.21
CA GLY A 91 -8.38 -8.09 4.15
C GLY A 91 -7.76 -8.01 2.77
N ARG A 92 -8.57 -8.10 1.72
CA ARG A 92 -8.06 -8.06 0.35
C ARG A 92 -8.82 -7.05 -0.48
N VAL A 93 -8.14 -6.42 -1.42
CA VAL A 93 -8.80 -5.55 -2.38
C VAL A 93 -9.03 -6.37 -3.65
N THR A 94 -10.29 -6.55 -4.01
CA THR A 94 -10.67 -7.31 -5.18
C THR A 94 -10.87 -6.40 -6.38
N ALA A 95 -11.06 -7.00 -7.55
CA ALA A 95 -11.32 -6.21 -8.75
C ALA A 95 -12.60 -5.40 -8.62
N ALA A 96 -13.63 -5.96 -7.97
CA ALA A 96 -14.87 -5.23 -7.77
C ALA A 96 -14.66 -4.04 -6.83
N ALA A 97 -13.86 -4.23 -5.78
CA ALA A 97 -13.56 -3.13 -4.87
C ALA A 97 -12.77 -2.04 -5.57
N LEU A 98 -11.85 -2.42 -6.46
CA LEU A 98 -11.10 -1.45 -7.21
C LEU A 98 -12.00 -0.63 -8.13
N GLN A 99 -12.99 -1.27 -8.74
CA GLN A 99 -13.92 -0.55 -9.57
C GLN A 99 -14.71 0.46 -8.77
N ARG A 100 -15.14 0.09 -7.57
CA ARG A 100 -15.81 1.01 -6.70
C ARG A 100 -14.91 2.17 -6.33
N ALA A 101 -13.66 1.89 -6.01
CA ALA A 101 -12.72 2.94 -5.64
C ALA A 101 -12.50 3.91 -6.80
N ARG A 102 -12.40 3.39 -8.02
CA ARG A 102 -12.24 4.24 -9.18
C ARG A 102 -13.46 5.11 -9.38
N TYR A 103 -14.64 4.51 -9.23
CA TYR A 103 -15.89 5.25 -9.39
C TYR A 103 -15.97 6.37 -8.36
N ASP A 104 -15.65 6.07 -7.11
CA ASP A 104 -15.71 7.06 -6.04
C ASP A 104 -14.73 8.20 -6.33
N GLN A 105 -13.55 7.86 -6.83
CA GLN A 105 -12.57 8.87 -7.11
C GLN A 105 -13.04 9.77 -8.25
N GLU A 106 -13.62 9.21 -9.30
CA GLU A 106 -14.08 9.99 -10.42
C GLU A 106 -15.29 10.84 -10.10
N SER A 107 -16.16 10.35 -9.24
CA SER A 107 -17.36 11.10 -8.92
C SER A 107 -17.17 12.04 -7.76
N GLY A 108 -15.98 12.07 -7.17
CA GLY A 108 -15.72 12.94 -6.03
C GLY A 108 -16.29 12.44 -4.72
N THR A 109 -16.71 11.19 -4.66
CA THR A 109 -17.27 10.63 -3.44
C THR A 109 -16.16 10.37 -2.44
N PRO A 110 -16.34 10.74 -1.18
CA PRO A 110 -15.29 10.50 -0.18
C PRO A 110 -15.09 9.02 0.03
N ARG A 111 -13.87 8.65 0.40
CA ARG A 111 -13.56 7.27 0.70
C ARG A 111 -14.35 6.80 1.89
N PRO A 112 -14.78 5.56 1.91
CA PRO A 112 -15.45 5.00 3.09
C PRO A 112 -14.50 4.98 4.26
N GLU A 113 -15.04 4.95 5.45
CA GLU A 113 -14.19 4.87 6.62
C GLU A 113 -13.65 3.48 6.76
N PRO A 114 -12.45 3.34 7.29
CA PRO A 114 -11.87 2.02 7.49
C PRO A 114 -12.71 1.25 8.46
N LYS A 115 -12.94 0.00 8.18
CA LYS A 115 -13.70 -0.79 9.06
C LYS A 115 -12.92 -1.43 10.08
N THR A 116 -11.69 -1.54 9.98
CA THR A 116 -10.99 -2.40 10.82
C THR A 116 -11.01 -2.09 12.20
N THR A 117 -10.85 -0.90 12.56
CA THR A 117 -10.68 -0.65 13.92
C THR A 117 -11.83 -0.96 14.68
N ALA A 118 -12.86 -0.67 14.25
CA ALA A 118 -13.99 -0.77 15.06
C ALA A 118 -14.21 -2.08 15.46
N MET A 119 -14.10 -2.97 14.71
CA MET A 119 -14.48 -4.14 15.05
C MET A 119 -13.71 -4.86 15.87
N ARG A 120 -12.57 -4.72 15.87
CA ARG A 120 -11.85 -5.48 16.61
C ARG A 120 -12.08 -5.46 17.94
N PHE A 121 -12.37 -4.53 18.46
CA PHE A 121 -12.48 -4.45 19.79
C PHE A 121 -13.59 -4.93 20.42
N LYS A 122 -14.50 -4.98 19.88
CA LYS A 122 -15.62 -5.36 20.45
C LYS A 122 -15.66 -6.58 20.85
N PRO A 123 -15.18 -7.21 20.70
CA PRO A 123 -15.38 -8.45 21.00
C PRO A 123 -15.33 -8.88 22.26
N ARG A 124 -15.13 -8.95 22.80
CA ARG A 124 -15.04 -9.46 23.72
C ARG A 124 -15.80 -9.39 24.61
N ARG A 125 -16.24 -9.64 24.83
CA ARG A 125 -16.91 -9.62 25.68
C ARG A 125 -17.13 -10.31 26.44
N PRO A 126 -17.24 -10.35 26.95
CA PRO A 126 -17.27 -10.79 27.82
C PRO A 126 -17.94 -11.63 28.24
N THR A 127 -18.10 -12.03 28.43
CA THR A 127 -18.60 -12.67 28.98
C THR A 127 -18.63 -13.10 29.32
#